data_514d853034d22f7cf4182a192e0098a4
#
_entry.id   514d853034d22f7cf4182a192e0098a4
#
_cell.length_a   1.000
_cell.length_b   1.000
_cell.length_c   1.000
_cell.angle_alpha   90.00
_cell.angle_beta   90.00
_cell.angle_gamma   90.00
#
_symmetry.space_group_name_H-M   'P 1'
#
loop_
_entity.id
_entity.type
_entity.pdbx_description
1 polymer ?
#
loop_
_entity_poly.entity_id
_entity_poly.type
_entity_poly.pdbx_seq_one_letter_code
_entity_poly.pdbx_strand_id
1 'polypeptide(L)'
;MIAELVSNAWDADARNVYINFVNEPEKAITVRDDGIGMTFSELNEQFLKVGRNRRVESCKDETLGGRKVLGKKGLGKLSMFGIGKRITISTVKQGIKNTFVMDYEQLKACEENVYKPTIVDYCIQTDEGNGTSFLIEKLSRKSDFDIEGLKRNLQTRFHIYSEQFVVHINDDKAFEINSNEIPEDKSQFIWKFPEDFEKDFEIEIDKNKKLFNFGKRNGVIGKIYTAQTPLNKDIQGIVLFSRGKLVQEHSAFDDRANDNFFQYMSGTFDVDFIDESFDVDNCSTDRKSLAWDIDENEELSQLKELLKKIVSISQKKWREQRKAEKKKKVSAHGQDVDEWLKTLNPAEKQLAQKLTNAIIENDDISEAAASEYISCIKDMYGFEGFKQFTAQLDELQELDNANAIKLLTDWNNIETKEYAKIAMGRIKTIEQFDKFIRTDASERDVIQKFLAEFPWLLDPKMSKFEREVTYTNLLKRQFADESNLPESNRRIDFLCTNSSGVIHVIELKRPRIKLRTKEIQQIAEYVEFIKKQCPQSTIVVKGFLISDNMTYEPGMETIRQALESANIFIKSYSDLLAEARRYNNDLYKMYEEISEKKTKEIDGET
;
A
#
# COMPACT_ATOMS: atom_id res chain seq x y z
N MET A 1 -19.87 -16.42 -7.65
CA MET A 1 -21.13 -17.11 -7.32
C MET A 1 -21.66 -16.66 -5.95
N ILE A 2 -21.02 -16.98 -4.81
CA ILE A 2 -21.53 -16.61 -3.46
C ILE A 2 -21.84 -15.11 -3.36
N ALA A 3 -20.94 -14.24 -3.78
CA ALA A 3 -21.16 -12.80 -3.76
C ALA A 3 -22.42 -12.36 -4.54
N GLU A 4 -22.77 -13.05 -5.64
CA GLU A 4 -24.00 -12.76 -6.38
C GLU A 4 -25.24 -13.20 -5.62
N LEU A 5 -25.20 -14.34 -4.89
CA LEU A 5 -26.32 -14.77 -4.05
C LEU A 5 -26.50 -13.84 -2.85
N VAL A 6 -25.42 -13.33 -2.26
CA VAL A 6 -25.47 -12.30 -1.21
C VAL A 6 -26.09 -11.00 -1.76
N SER A 7 -25.71 -10.58 -2.98
CA SER A 7 -26.35 -9.41 -3.64
C SER A 7 -27.84 -9.63 -3.88
N ASN A 8 -28.23 -10.85 -4.28
CA ASN A 8 -29.65 -11.17 -4.49
C ASN A 8 -30.45 -11.16 -3.18
N ALA A 9 -29.85 -11.62 -2.09
CA ALA A 9 -30.45 -11.54 -0.76
C ALA A 9 -30.64 -10.09 -0.30
N TRP A 10 -29.64 -9.21 -0.53
CA TRP A 10 -29.79 -7.79 -0.30
C TRP A 10 -30.97 -7.18 -1.09
N ASP A 11 -31.05 -7.50 -2.39
CA ASP A 11 -32.12 -7.04 -3.28
C ASP A 11 -33.50 -7.62 -2.93
N ALA A 12 -33.53 -8.71 -2.14
CA ALA A 12 -34.75 -9.32 -1.58
C ALA A 12 -35.10 -8.77 -0.18
N ASP A 13 -34.47 -7.70 0.27
CA ASP A 13 -34.64 -7.11 1.61
C ASP A 13 -34.38 -8.09 2.77
N ALA A 14 -33.52 -9.09 2.56
CA ALA A 14 -33.13 -10.02 3.61
C ALA A 14 -32.40 -9.29 4.75
N ARG A 15 -32.55 -9.79 5.97
CA ARG A 15 -31.77 -9.36 7.13
C ARG A 15 -30.62 -10.32 7.39
N ASN A 16 -30.86 -11.61 7.17
CA ASN A 16 -29.88 -12.65 7.40
C ASN A 16 -29.65 -13.49 6.15
N VAL A 17 -28.40 -13.78 5.88
CA VAL A 17 -27.96 -14.72 4.84
C VAL A 17 -27.13 -15.81 5.50
N TYR A 18 -27.52 -17.07 5.34
CA TYR A 18 -26.84 -18.22 5.88
C TYR A 18 -26.13 -18.97 4.75
N ILE A 19 -24.82 -19.14 4.85
CA ILE A 19 -24.00 -19.85 3.88
C ILE A 19 -23.37 -21.04 4.58
N ASN A 20 -23.77 -22.25 4.21
CA ASN A 20 -23.27 -23.49 4.80
C ASN A 20 -22.49 -24.29 3.76
N PHE A 21 -21.29 -24.72 4.14
CA PHE A 21 -20.41 -25.58 3.37
C PHE A 21 -20.34 -26.96 3.99
N VAL A 22 -20.66 -27.96 3.20
CA VAL A 22 -20.57 -29.39 3.60
C VAL A 22 -19.45 -30.01 2.79
N ASN A 23 -18.50 -30.66 3.46
CA ASN A 23 -17.39 -31.37 2.83
C ASN A 23 -17.65 -32.88 2.67
N GLU A 24 -18.41 -33.49 3.58
CA GLU A 24 -18.68 -34.92 3.62
C GLU A 24 -20.17 -35.19 3.90
N PRO A 25 -20.79 -36.32 3.42
CA PRO A 25 -20.17 -37.31 2.52
C PRO A 25 -19.98 -36.83 1.08
N GLU A 26 -20.77 -35.86 0.64
CA GLU A 26 -20.66 -35.19 -0.66
C GLU A 26 -20.61 -33.70 -0.46
N LYS A 27 -19.74 -33.05 -1.26
CA LYS A 27 -19.58 -31.60 -1.17
C LYS A 27 -20.84 -30.88 -1.64
N ALA A 28 -21.35 -29.98 -0.81
CA ALA A 28 -22.51 -29.17 -1.09
C ALA A 28 -22.33 -27.74 -0.54
N ILE A 29 -23.03 -26.79 -1.14
CA ILE A 29 -23.11 -25.41 -0.69
C ILE A 29 -24.57 -25.05 -0.56
N THR A 30 -24.99 -24.58 0.61
CA THR A 30 -26.31 -24.02 0.82
C THR A 30 -26.21 -22.53 1.08
N VAL A 31 -26.98 -21.74 0.37
CA VAL A 31 -27.15 -20.30 0.64
C VAL A 31 -28.62 -20.02 0.86
N ARG A 32 -28.99 -19.55 2.03
CA ARG A 32 -30.37 -19.23 2.41
C ARG A 32 -30.45 -17.79 2.90
N ASP A 33 -31.48 -17.09 2.45
CA ASP A 33 -31.86 -15.77 2.94
C ASP A 33 -33.25 -15.78 3.59
N ASP A 34 -33.52 -14.77 4.40
CA ASP A 34 -34.81 -14.49 5.04
C ASP A 34 -35.55 -13.33 4.35
N GLY A 35 -35.27 -13.09 3.06
CA GLY A 35 -35.88 -12.02 2.28
C GLY A 35 -37.34 -12.26 1.93
N ILE A 36 -37.89 -11.42 1.05
CA ILE A 36 -39.33 -11.44 0.68
C ILE A 36 -39.79 -12.71 -0.04
N GLY A 37 -38.86 -13.54 -0.53
CA GLY A 37 -39.15 -14.73 -1.32
C GLY A 37 -39.79 -14.40 -2.70
N MET A 38 -40.21 -15.46 -3.44
CA MET A 38 -40.78 -15.34 -4.76
C MET A 38 -42.03 -16.20 -4.89
N THR A 39 -43.06 -15.67 -5.58
CA THR A 39 -44.16 -16.48 -6.07
C THR A 39 -43.71 -17.35 -7.25
N PHE A 40 -44.52 -18.33 -7.65
CA PHE A 40 -44.19 -19.15 -8.82
C PHE A 40 -44.11 -18.33 -10.11
N SER A 41 -44.96 -17.33 -10.31
CA SER A 41 -44.88 -16.44 -11.46
C SER A 41 -43.60 -15.60 -11.46
N GLU A 42 -43.23 -14.99 -10.32
CA GLU A 42 -42.00 -14.22 -10.20
C GLU A 42 -40.78 -15.10 -10.43
N LEU A 43 -40.79 -16.34 -9.93
CA LEU A 43 -39.75 -17.32 -10.14
C LEU A 43 -39.58 -17.66 -11.62
N ASN A 44 -40.67 -17.96 -12.33
CA ASN A 44 -40.67 -18.35 -13.73
C ASN A 44 -40.37 -17.17 -14.67
N GLU A 45 -41.02 -16.05 -14.48
CA GLU A 45 -40.97 -14.90 -15.42
C GLU A 45 -39.80 -13.96 -15.14
N GLN A 46 -39.33 -13.92 -13.90
CA GLN A 46 -38.33 -12.98 -13.49
C GLN A 46 -36.99 -13.65 -13.15
N PHE A 47 -37.01 -14.68 -12.29
CA PHE A 47 -35.79 -15.30 -11.85
C PHE A 47 -35.18 -16.22 -12.91
N LEU A 48 -35.94 -17.08 -13.58
CA LEU A 48 -35.43 -18.00 -14.60
C LEU A 48 -35.02 -17.30 -15.90
N LYS A 49 -35.57 -16.13 -16.21
CA LYS A 49 -35.19 -15.39 -17.40
C LYS A 49 -33.76 -14.86 -17.33
N VAL A 50 -32.89 -15.31 -18.25
CA VAL A 50 -31.49 -14.92 -18.31
C VAL A 50 -31.33 -13.57 -19.01
N GLY A 51 -30.38 -12.75 -18.52
CA GLY A 51 -30.06 -11.46 -19.13
C GLY A 51 -31.10 -10.35 -18.87
N ARG A 52 -32.00 -10.54 -17.92
CA ARG A 52 -32.98 -9.54 -17.54
C ARG A 52 -32.32 -8.38 -16.79
N ASN A 53 -32.48 -7.17 -17.33
CA ASN A 53 -32.07 -5.96 -16.62
C ASN A 53 -33.22 -5.45 -15.75
N ARG A 54 -33.22 -5.82 -14.47
CA ARG A 54 -34.29 -5.50 -13.51
C ARG A 54 -34.50 -3.99 -13.36
N ARG A 55 -33.41 -3.20 -13.44
CA ARG A 55 -33.48 -1.74 -13.27
C ARG A 55 -34.18 -1.05 -14.44
N VAL A 56 -33.99 -1.54 -15.67
CA VAL A 56 -34.65 -1.01 -16.85
C VAL A 56 -36.15 -1.37 -16.87
N GLU A 57 -36.50 -2.63 -16.57
CA GLU A 57 -37.88 -3.11 -16.67
C GLU A 57 -38.79 -2.58 -15.55
N SER A 58 -38.27 -2.39 -14.33
CA SER A 58 -39.09 -1.95 -13.20
C SER A 58 -39.08 -0.43 -12.99
N CYS A 59 -38.18 0.31 -13.64
CA CYS A 59 -37.94 1.73 -13.38
C CYS A 59 -37.75 2.07 -11.88
N LYS A 60 -37.46 1.07 -11.07
CA LYS A 60 -37.25 1.18 -9.62
C LYS A 60 -35.82 0.87 -9.29
N ASP A 61 -35.14 1.83 -8.71
CA ASP A 61 -33.77 1.74 -8.29
C ASP A 61 -33.63 1.28 -6.83
N GLU A 62 -34.75 1.14 -6.14
CA GLU A 62 -34.85 0.76 -4.73
C GLU A 62 -35.71 -0.49 -4.54
N THR A 63 -35.38 -1.25 -3.51
CA THR A 63 -36.17 -2.38 -3.02
C THR A 63 -37.43 -1.87 -2.29
N LEU A 64 -38.33 -2.77 -1.91
CA LEU A 64 -39.49 -2.42 -1.09
C LEU A 64 -39.10 -1.88 0.30
N GLY A 65 -37.95 -2.33 0.84
CA GLY A 65 -37.38 -1.85 2.09
C GLY A 65 -36.54 -0.56 1.98
N GLY A 66 -36.48 0.05 0.80
CA GLY A 66 -35.73 1.30 0.55
C GLY A 66 -34.23 1.13 0.35
N ARG A 67 -33.75 -0.09 0.09
CA ARG A 67 -32.35 -0.35 -0.23
C ARG A 67 -32.08 -0.10 -1.71
N LYS A 68 -30.92 0.46 -2.04
CA LYS A 68 -30.47 0.55 -3.45
C LYS A 68 -30.18 -0.85 -4.00
N VAL A 69 -30.73 -1.15 -5.19
CA VAL A 69 -30.58 -2.45 -5.86
C VAL A 69 -29.15 -2.64 -6.35
N LEU A 70 -28.53 -3.77 -5.98
CA LEU A 70 -27.16 -4.14 -6.38
C LEU A 70 -27.10 -4.90 -7.71
N GLY A 71 -28.11 -5.71 -8.02
CA GLY A 71 -28.16 -6.52 -9.24
C GLY A 71 -28.41 -5.68 -10.48
N LYS A 72 -27.61 -5.88 -11.58
CA LYS A 72 -27.77 -5.18 -12.87
C LYS A 72 -28.05 -6.14 -14.02
N LYS A 73 -27.21 -7.14 -14.25
CA LYS A 73 -27.16 -7.93 -15.49
C LYS A 73 -28.07 -9.16 -15.54
N GLY A 74 -28.60 -9.65 -14.42
CA GLY A 74 -29.41 -10.87 -14.35
C GLY A 74 -28.68 -12.16 -14.78
N LEU A 75 -27.34 -12.15 -14.82
CA LEU A 75 -26.48 -13.28 -15.24
C LEU A 75 -25.90 -14.07 -14.06
N GLY A 76 -25.94 -13.51 -12.85
CA GLY A 76 -25.30 -14.09 -11.66
C GLY A 76 -25.76 -15.50 -11.32
N LYS A 77 -27.02 -15.83 -11.62
CA LYS A 77 -27.60 -17.17 -11.43
C LYS A 77 -26.89 -18.26 -12.26
N LEU A 78 -26.39 -17.94 -13.43
CA LEU A 78 -25.64 -18.90 -14.25
C LEU A 78 -24.28 -19.26 -13.66
N SER A 79 -23.72 -18.39 -12.81
CA SER A 79 -22.44 -18.67 -12.14
C SER A 79 -22.50 -19.87 -11.19
N MET A 80 -23.69 -20.29 -10.78
CA MET A 80 -23.89 -21.49 -9.94
C MET A 80 -23.50 -22.76 -10.70
N PHE A 81 -23.81 -22.85 -12.00
CA PHE A 81 -23.43 -23.99 -12.84
C PHE A 81 -21.92 -24.09 -13.11
N GLY A 82 -21.17 -23.02 -12.93
CA GLY A 82 -19.70 -23.05 -12.96
C GLY A 82 -19.08 -23.78 -11.76
N ILE A 83 -19.87 -24.06 -10.71
CA ILE A 83 -19.41 -24.68 -9.47
C ILE A 83 -20.04 -26.07 -9.27
N GLY A 84 -21.36 -26.17 -9.43
CA GLY A 84 -22.11 -27.39 -9.22
C GLY A 84 -23.02 -27.73 -10.39
N LYS A 85 -23.25 -29.03 -10.61
CA LYS A 85 -24.05 -29.51 -11.73
C LYS A 85 -25.54 -29.64 -11.39
N ARG A 86 -25.91 -29.63 -10.13
CA ARG A 86 -27.29 -29.71 -9.66
C ARG A 86 -27.57 -28.57 -8.70
N ILE A 87 -28.64 -27.81 -8.96
CA ILE A 87 -29.04 -26.66 -8.17
C ILE A 87 -30.50 -26.81 -7.82
N THR A 88 -30.78 -26.93 -6.51
CA THR A 88 -32.14 -26.93 -5.98
C THR A 88 -32.43 -25.52 -5.46
N ILE A 89 -33.53 -24.94 -5.90
CA ILE A 89 -34.00 -23.63 -5.49
C ILE A 89 -35.35 -23.78 -4.81
N SER A 90 -35.41 -23.37 -3.56
CA SER A 90 -36.64 -23.38 -2.76
C SER A 90 -36.94 -21.96 -2.29
N THR A 91 -38.13 -21.48 -2.51
CA THR A 91 -38.54 -20.11 -2.10
C THR A 91 -39.91 -20.16 -1.44
N VAL A 92 -40.04 -19.36 -0.38
CA VAL A 92 -41.30 -19.20 0.37
C VAL A 92 -41.72 -17.73 0.33
N LYS A 93 -42.94 -17.47 -0.09
CA LYS A 93 -43.55 -16.17 -0.04
C LYS A 93 -45.00 -16.25 0.46
N GLN A 94 -45.31 -15.55 1.53
CA GLN A 94 -46.62 -15.49 2.14
C GLN A 94 -47.20 -16.89 2.46
N GLY A 95 -46.37 -17.77 3.04
CA GLY A 95 -46.74 -19.13 3.42
C GLY A 95 -46.92 -20.12 2.24
N ILE A 96 -46.47 -19.75 1.05
CA ILE A 96 -46.49 -20.61 -0.14
C ILE A 96 -45.07 -20.94 -0.57
N LYS A 97 -44.78 -22.25 -0.62
CA LYS A 97 -43.48 -22.80 -1.01
C LYS A 97 -43.51 -23.27 -2.47
N ASN A 98 -42.42 -22.93 -3.18
CA ASN A 98 -42.13 -23.45 -4.51
C ASN A 98 -40.69 -23.95 -4.53
N THR A 99 -40.49 -25.18 -5.03
CA THR A 99 -39.15 -25.79 -5.14
C THR A 99 -38.99 -26.38 -6.54
N PHE A 100 -37.85 -26.11 -7.14
CA PHE A 100 -37.48 -26.74 -8.39
C PHE A 100 -35.99 -27.06 -8.45
N VAL A 101 -35.64 -27.98 -9.32
CA VAL A 101 -34.27 -28.47 -9.53
C VAL A 101 -33.83 -28.14 -10.94
N MET A 102 -32.66 -27.55 -11.05
CA MET A 102 -31.97 -27.33 -12.30
C MET A 102 -30.78 -28.30 -12.38
N ASP A 103 -30.70 -29.08 -13.47
CA ASP A 103 -29.60 -30.01 -13.71
C ASP A 103 -28.83 -29.60 -14.97
N TYR A 104 -27.51 -29.47 -14.85
CA TYR A 104 -26.64 -28.98 -15.93
C TYR A 104 -26.64 -29.91 -17.14
N GLU A 105 -26.68 -31.21 -16.93
CA GLU A 105 -26.66 -32.19 -18.03
C GLU A 105 -27.98 -32.13 -18.81
N GLN A 106 -29.11 -31.92 -18.13
CA GLN A 106 -30.41 -31.70 -18.78
C GLN A 106 -30.44 -30.37 -19.53
N LEU A 107 -29.88 -29.31 -18.93
CA LEU A 107 -29.76 -28.00 -19.59
C LEU A 107 -28.94 -28.11 -20.88
N LYS A 108 -27.82 -28.83 -20.84
CA LYS A 108 -26.94 -29.04 -22.00
C LYS A 108 -27.56 -29.90 -23.11
N ALA A 109 -28.38 -30.86 -22.73
CA ALA A 109 -29.07 -31.78 -23.65
C ALA A 109 -30.32 -31.16 -24.30
N CYS A 110 -30.70 -29.93 -23.95
CA CYS A 110 -31.92 -29.28 -24.44
C CYS A 110 -31.73 -28.76 -25.88
N GLU A 111 -32.38 -29.38 -26.82
CA GLU A 111 -32.30 -29.03 -28.27
C GLU A 111 -33.19 -27.84 -28.67
N GLU A 112 -34.25 -27.55 -27.88
CA GLU A 112 -35.31 -26.57 -28.25
C GLU A 112 -35.08 -25.13 -27.73
N ASN A 113 -33.88 -24.81 -27.17
CA ASN A 113 -33.60 -23.52 -26.52
C ASN A 113 -34.53 -23.13 -25.35
N VAL A 114 -35.39 -24.03 -24.88
CA VAL A 114 -36.30 -23.83 -23.77
C VAL A 114 -36.07 -24.90 -22.70
N TYR A 115 -35.23 -24.60 -21.74
CA TYR A 115 -35.03 -25.49 -20.61
C TYR A 115 -36.16 -25.38 -19.59
N LYS A 116 -36.70 -26.55 -19.20
CA LYS A 116 -37.73 -26.64 -18.15
C LYS A 116 -37.16 -27.31 -16.91
N PRO A 117 -36.95 -26.56 -15.79
CA PRO A 117 -36.55 -27.15 -14.53
C PRO A 117 -37.54 -28.21 -14.02
N THR A 118 -37.03 -29.18 -13.27
CA THR A 118 -37.90 -30.16 -12.60
C THR A 118 -38.57 -29.51 -11.39
N ILE A 119 -39.89 -29.43 -11.38
CA ILE A 119 -40.68 -28.90 -10.27
C ILE A 119 -40.81 -29.99 -9.21
N VAL A 120 -40.44 -29.66 -7.96
CA VAL A 120 -40.57 -30.55 -6.79
C VAL A 120 -41.76 -30.14 -5.94
N ASP A 121 -41.85 -28.85 -5.57
CA ASP A 121 -42.98 -28.28 -4.86
C ASP A 121 -43.61 -27.19 -5.73
N TYR A 122 -44.94 -27.28 -5.89
CA TYR A 122 -45.71 -26.30 -6.58
C TYR A 122 -46.81 -25.74 -5.70
N CYS A 123 -46.68 -24.48 -5.30
CA CYS A 123 -47.65 -23.78 -4.47
C CYS A 123 -48.07 -24.55 -3.21
N ILE A 124 -47.13 -25.15 -2.52
CA ILE A 124 -47.38 -25.90 -1.27
C ILE A 124 -47.53 -24.91 -0.11
N GLN A 125 -48.57 -25.08 0.69
CA GLN A 125 -48.70 -24.33 1.95
C GLN A 125 -47.65 -24.76 2.97
N THR A 126 -47.04 -23.79 3.65
CA THR A 126 -46.00 -24.04 4.64
C THR A 126 -46.03 -22.97 5.74
N ASP A 127 -45.61 -23.37 6.93
CA ASP A 127 -45.37 -22.48 8.08
C ASP A 127 -43.95 -21.86 8.09
N GLU A 128 -43.10 -22.21 7.09
CA GLU A 128 -41.76 -21.66 6.98
C GLU A 128 -41.84 -20.13 6.71
N GLY A 129 -40.89 -19.38 7.30
CA GLY A 129 -40.76 -17.96 7.04
C GLY A 129 -40.42 -17.65 5.57
N ASN A 130 -40.71 -16.43 5.13
CA ASN A 130 -40.33 -15.98 3.80
C ASN A 130 -38.82 -16.11 3.61
N GLY A 131 -38.39 -16.29 2.34
CA GLY A 131 -36.99 -16.35 1.98
C GLY A 131 -36.72 -17.23 0.78
N THR A 132 -35.44 -17.32 0.39
CA THR A 132 -35.01 -18.19 -0.70
C THR A 132 -33.80 -19.02 -0.26
N SER A 133 -33.76 -20.27 -0.69
CA SER A 133 -32.66 -21.21 -0.41
C SER A 133 -32.14 -21.79 -1.73
N PHE A 134 -30.84 -21.77 -1.89
CA PHE A 134 -30.09 -22.40 -2.98
C PHE A 134 -29.25 -23.54 -2.40
N LEU A 135 -29.50 -24.75 -2.85
CA LEU A 135 -28.65 -25.91 -2.56
C LEU A 135 -27.90 -26.29 -3.85
N ILE A 136 -26.57 -26.25 -3.80
CA ILE A 136 -25.69 -26.51 -4.93
C ILE A 136 -24.94 -27.80 -4.66
N GLU A 137 -25.19 -28.79 -5.49
CA GLU A 137 -24.69 -30.17 -5.36
C GLU A 137 -23.86 -30.56 -6.59
N LYS A 138 -23.26 -31.76 -6.51
CA LYS A 138 -22.39 -32.31 -7.57
C LYS A 138 -21.28 -31.32 -7.95
N LEU A 139 -20.55 -30.85 -6.96
CA LEU A 139 -19.51 -29.85 -7.14
C LEU A 139 -18.31 -30.44 -7.90
N SER A 140 -17.74 -29.67 -8.81
CA SER A 140 -16.51 -30.04 -9.53
C SER A 140 -15.26 -29.97 -8.67
N ARG A 141 -15.34 -29.30 -7.50
CA ARG A 141 -14.22 -29.07 -6.58
C ARG A 141 -13.87 -30.34 -5.79
N LYS A 142 -12.56 -30.69 -5.81
CA LYS A 142 -12.01 -31.83 -5.05
C LYS A 142 -11.45 -31.41 -3.68
N SER A 143 -10.83 -30.25 -3.57
CA SER A 143 -10.25 -29.73 -2.32
C SER A 143 -11.34 -29.23 -1.37
N ASP A 144 -11.04 -29.18 -0.07
CA ASP A 144 -11.93 -28.61 0.93
C ASP A 144 -12.14 -27.11 0.74
N PHE A 145 -13.19 -26.57 1.36
CA PHE A 145 -13.51 -25.17 1.26
C PHE A 145 -12.57 -24.35 2.17
N ASP A 146 -11.96 -23.33 1.63
CA ASP A 146 -11.24 -22.30 2.38
C ASP A 146 -12.24 -21.27 2.91
N ILE A 147 -12.77 -21.53 4.09
CA ILE A 147 -13.79 -20.68 4.73
C ILE A 147 -13.22 -19.33 5.10
N GLU A 148 -12.00 -19.28 5.64
CA GLU A 148 -11.36 -18.00 6.02
C GLU A 148 -11.01 -17.13 4.81
N GLY A 149 -10.54 -17.73 3.73
CA GLY A 149 -10.33 -17.03 2.47
C GLY A 149 -11.63 -16.51 1.87
N LEU A 150 -12.72 -17.27 2.00
CA LEU A 150 -14.04 -16.81 1.56
C LEU A 150 -14.57 -15.66 2.42
N LYS A 151 -14.44 -15.76 3.75
CA LYS A 151 -14.81 -14.66 4.67
C LYS A 151 -14.11 -13.37 4.25
N ARG A 152 -12.79 -13.40 4.13
CA ARG A 152 -12.01 -12.24 3.67
C ARG A 152 -12.49 -11.70 2.32
N ASN A 153 -12.72 -12.59 1.34
CA ASN A 153 -13.17 -12.18 0.00
C ASN A 153 -14.55 -11.51 0.03
N LEU A 154 -15.49 -11.99 0.84
CA LEU A 154 -16.80 -11.36 0.99
C LEU A 154 -16.71 -10.02 1.71
N GLN A 155 -15.89 -9.90 2.74
CA GLN A 155 -15.62 -8.65 3.46
C GLN A 155 -15.06 -7.57 2.54
N THR A 156 -14.16 -7.92 1.61
CA THR A 156 -13.59 -6.97 0.66
C THR A 156 -14.53 -6.56 -0.46
N ARG A 157 -15.56 -7.36 -0.75
CA ARG A 157 -16.49 -7.11 -1.87
C ARG A 157 -17.69 -6.25 -1.54
N PHE A 158 -18.03 -6.13 -0.28
CA PHE A 158 -19.24 -5.44 0.13
C PHE A 158 -19.00 -4.48 1.29
N HIS A 159 -19.59 -3.31 1.18
CA HIS A 159 -19.63 -2.26 2.20
C HIS A 159 -21.06 -2.08 2.76
N ILE A 160 -21.87 -3.14 2.72
CA ILE A 160 -23.29 -3.14 3.08
C ILE A 160 -23.59 -3.86 4.39
N TYR A 161 -22.58 -4.48 5.00
CA TYR A 161 -22.78 -5.19 6.26
C TYR A 161 -23.14 -4.24 7.39
N SER A 162 -24.20 -4.54 8.09
CA SER A 162 -24.72 -3.76 9.21
C SER A 162 -25.56 -4.65 10.12
N GLU A 163 -26.03 -4.14 11.24
CA GLU A 163 -27.04 -4.84 12.06
C GLU A 163 -28.31 -5.19 11.30
N GLN A 164 -28.57 -4.50 10.17
CA GLN A 164 -29.75 -4.74 9.33
C GLN A 164 -29.48 -5.73 8.18
N PHE A 165 -28.21 -6.11 7.93
CA PHE A 165 -27.85 -7.11 6.93
C PHE A 165 -26.63 -7.91 7.37
N VAL A 166 -26.88 -9.14 7.79
CA VAL A 166 -25.89 -10.02 8.41
C VAL A 166 -25.71 -11.27 7.56
N VAL A 167 -24.44 -11.65 7.32
CA VAL A 167 -24.08 -12.87 6.62
C VAL A 167 -23.45 -13.86 7.61
N HIS A 168 -23.99 -15.07 7.71
CA HIS A 168 -23.50 -16.15 8.56
C HIS A 168 -22.81 -17.20 7.68
N ILE A 169 -21.68 -17.75 8.13
CA ILE A 169 -20.99 -18.83 7.44
C ILE A 169 -20.76 -19.98 8.41
N ASN A 170 -21.29 -21.17 8.11
CA ASN A 170 -21.21 -22.37 8.92
C ASN A 170 -21.60 -22.12 10.39
N ASP A 171 -22.72 -21.44 10.61
CA ASP A 171 -23.26 -21.06 11.93
C ASP A 171 -22.38 -20.08 12.74
N ASP A 172 -21.21 -19.68 12.26
CA ASP A 172 -20.45 -18.61 12.87
C ASP A 172 -21.17 -17.27 12.66
N LYS A 173 -21.37 -16.56 13.76
CA LYS A 173 -21.99 -15.25 13.72
C LYS A 173 -21.19 -14.29 12.86
N ALA A 174 -21.95 -13.65 12.01
CA ALA A 174 -21.75 -12.33 11.41
C ALA A 174 -20.33 -11.85 11.17
N PHE A 175 -20.09 -11.50 9.94
CA PHE A 175 -19.05 -10.54 9.61
C PHE A 175 -19.27 -9.26 10.40
N GLU A 176 -18.49 -9.04 11.43
CA GLU A 176 -18.24 -7.73 11.94
C GLU A 176 -17.22 -7.08 10.99
N ILE A 177 -17.77 -6.27 10.06
CA ILE A 177 -17.17 -5.02 9.54
C ILE A 177 -15.87 -5.12 8.72
N ASN A 178 -15.99 -4.62 7.51
CA ASN A 178 -15.00 -3.90 6.70
C ASN A 178 -13.52 -4.19 6.96
N SER A 179 -13.03 -5.30 6.43
CA SER A 179 -11.60 -5.58 6.38
C SER A 179 -10.81 -4.62 5.47
N ASN A 180 -11.49 -3.74 4.73
CA ASN A 180 -10.88 -2.77 3.82
C ASN A 180 -10.54 -1.44 4.50
N GLU A 181 -10.95 -1.25 5.74
CA GLU A 181 -10.66 -0.03 6.49
C GLU A 181 -9.67 -0.32 7.60
N ILE A 182 -8.66 0.53 7.71
CA ILE A 182 -7.86 0.57 8.93
C ILE A 182 -8.77 1.13 10.02
N PRO A 183 -8.90 0.46 11.18
CA PRO A 183 -9.62 1.02 12.31
C PRO A 183 -9.14 2.44 12.63
N GLU A 184 -10.05 3.32 12.99
CA GLU A 184 -9.72 4.75 13.23
C GLU A 184 -8.64 4.91 14.32
N ASP A 185 -8.64 4.02 15.32
CA ASP A 185 -7.64 3.97 16.39
C ASP A 185 -6.23 3.59 15.92
N LYS A 186 -6.11 2.94 14.75
CA LYS A 186 -4.83 2.57 14.11
C LYS A 186 -4.42 3.50 12.98
N SER A 187 -5.29 4.43 12.61
CA SER A 187 -5.01 5.42 11.58
C SER A 187 -4.16 6.55 12.14
N GLN A 188 -3.13 6.98 11.39
CA GLN A 188 -2.34 8.14 11.74
C GLN A 188 -3.08 9.43 11.42
N PHE A 189 -3.59 9.55 10.19
CA PHE A 189 -4.39 10.68 9.72
C PHE A 189 -5.57 10.17 8.90
N ILE A 190 -6.67 10.93 8.93
CA ILE A 190 -7.89 10.66 8.18
C ILE A 190 -8.35 11.95 7.53
N TRP A 191 -8.69 11.91 6.23
CA TRP A 191 -9.28 13.02 5.50
C TRP A 191 -10.52 12.54 4.76
N LYS A 192 -11.62 13.25 4.97
CA LYS A 192 -12.92 12.95 4.36
C LYS A 192 -13.17 13.85 3.15
N PHE A 193 -13.55 13.26 2.04
CA PHE A 193 -13.98 13.97 0.85
C PHE A 193 -15.53 14.04 0.81
N PRO A 194 -16.12 15.21 0.56
CA PRO A 194 -15.47 16.46 0.11
C PRO A 194 -14.97 17.38 1.22
N GLU A 195 -15.37 17.19 2.49
CA GLU A 195 -15.28 18.15 3.58
C GLU A 195 -13.85 18.68 3.83
N ASP A 196 -12.87 17.78 3.92
CA ASP A 196 -11.50 18.16 4.26
C ASP A 196 -10.67 18.63 3.05
N PHE A 197 -11.26 18.62 1.84
CA PHE A 197 -10.59 18.96 0.60
C PHE A 197 -11.05 20.27 -0.04
N GLU A 198 -12.16 20.85 0.42
CA GLU A 198 -12.78 22.03 -0.21
C GLU A 198 -11.79 23.18 -0.38
N LYS A 199 -11.05 23.52 0.67
CA LYS A 199 -10.05 24.60 0.64
C LYS A 199 -8.91 24.34 -0.32
N ASP A 200 -8.44 23.09 -0.42
CA ASP A 200 -7.32 22.72 -1.27
C ASP A 200 -7.65 22.82 -2.76
N PHE A 201 -8.90 22.54 -3.11
CA PHE A 201 -9.40 22.70 -4.48
C PHE A 201 -9.75 24.16 -4.84
N GLU A 202 -10.03 25.01 -3.86
CA GLU A 202 -10.32 26.44 -4.09
C GLU A 202 -9.06 27.27 -4.42
N ILE A 203 -7.92 26.91 -3.86
CA ILE A 203 -6.65 27.63 -4.01
C ILE A 203 -6.04 27.43 -5.41
N GLU A 204 -6.46 26.42 -6.15
CA GLU A 204 -5.86 26.03 -7.42
C GLU A 204 -6.70 26.43 -8.65
N ILE A 205 -6.07 26.32 -9.83
CA ILE A 205 -6.57 26.70 -11.16
C ILE A 205 -8.00 26.18 -11.44
N ASP A 206 -8.79 26.87 -12.23
CA ASP A 206 -10.17 26.57 -12.65
C ASP A 206 -10.46 25.09 -12.98
N LYS A 207 -9.48 24.34 -13.50
CA LYS A 207 -9.63 22.91 -13.81
C LYS A 207 -9.89 22.08 -12.55
N ASN A 208 -9.19 22.35 -11.45
CA ASN A 208 -9.34 21.58 -10.21
C ASN A 208 -10.67 21.87 -9.50
N LYS A 209 -11.13 23.11 -9.56
CA LYS A 209 -12.45 23.49 -9.07
C LYS A 209 -13.57 22.77 -9.84
N LYS A 210 -13.41 22.57 -11.14
CA LYS A 210 -14.36 21.77 -11.96
C LYS A 210 -14.38 20.31 -11.51
N LEU A 211 -13.23 19.68 -11.21
CA LEU A 211 -13.16 18.31 -10.71
C LEU A 211 -13.84 18.17 -9.33
N PHE A 212 -13.62 19.12 -8.43
CA PHE A 212 -14.26 19.11 -7.12
C PHE A 212 -15.79 19.21 -7.24
N ASN A 213 -16.27 20.14 -8.07
CA ASN A 213 -17.69 20.30 -8.34
C ASN A 213 -18.31 19.08 -9.03
N PHE A 214 -17.54 18.41 -9.91
CA PHE A 214 -17.94 17.13 -10.50
C PHE A 214 -18.15 16.08 -9.40
N GLY A 215 -17.20 15.92 -8.49
CA GLY A 215 -17.32 14.97 -7.37
C GLY A 215 -18.55 15.27 -6.50
N LYS A 216 -18.73 16.52 -6.08
CA LYS A 216 -19.91 16.92 -5.26
C LYS A 216 -21.23 16.69 -6.00
N ARG A 217 -21.33 17.06 -7.28
CA ARG A 217 -22.55 16.89 -8.09
C ARG A 217 -22.94 15.43 -8.25
N ASN A 218 -21.96 14.55 -8.41
CA ASN A 218 -22.17 13.12 -8.61
C ASN A 218 -22.18 12.33 -7.29
N GLY A 219 -22.25 13.01 -6.14
CA GLY A 219 -22.36 12.37 -4.83
C GLY A 219 -21.14 11.51 -4.46
N VAL A 220 -19.95 11.81 -4.99
CA VAL A 220 -18.72 11.11 -4.59
C VAL A 220 -18.44 11.44 -3.13
N ILE A 221 -18.35 10.42 -2.31
CA ILE A 221 -18.06 10.53 -0.88
C ILE A 221 -16.97 9.50 -0.56
N GLY A 222 -16.04 9.86 0.28
CA GLY A 222 -15.01 8.91 0.66
C GLY A 222 -14.06 9.43 1.72
N LYS A 223 -13.12 8.58 2.08
CA LYS A 223 -12.07 8.92 3.03
C LYS A 223 -10.75 8.31 2.61
N ILE A 224 -9.68 9.05 2.86
CA ILE A 224 -8.32 8.55 2.81
C ILE A 224 -7.79 8.54 4.23
N TYR A 225 -7.10 7.48 4.58
CA TYR A 225 -6.41 7.33 5.85
C TYR A 225 -5.00 6.80 5.64
N THR A 226 -4.12 7.16 6.57
CA THR A 226 -2.74 6.68 6.58
C THR A 226 -2.44 5.94 7.87
N ALA A 227 -1.57 4.94 7.78
CA ALA A 227 -1.09 4.19 8.93
C ALA A 227 0.27 4.71 9.40
N GLN A 228 0.65 4.36 10.63
CA GLN A 228 1.98 4.69 11.16
C GLN A 228 3.08 3.80 10.57
N THR A 229 2.71 2.60 10.12
CA THR A 229 3.61 1.61 9.49
C THR A 229 3.12 1.25 8.10
N PRO A 230 4.00 0.80 7.19
CA PRO A 230 3.59 0.38 5.86
C PRO A 230 2.48 -0.68 5.92
N LEU A 231 1.48 -0.50 5.08
CA LEU A 231 0.34 -1.39 4.94
C LEU A 231 0.69 -2.62 4.10
N ASN A 232 -0.10 -3.69 4.27
CA ASN A 232 -0.07 -4.82 3.34
C ASN A 232 -0.46 -4.36 1.93
N LYS A 233 0.16 -4.91 0.90
CA LYS A 233 -0.09 -4.53 -0.50
C LYS A 233 -1.56 -4.62 -0.91
N ASP A 234 -2.30 -5.56 -0.35
CA ASP A 234 -3.70 -5.82 -0.68
C ASP A 234 -4.66 -4.70 -0.28
N ILE A 235 -4.22 -3.81 0.61
CA ILE A 235 -5.02 -2.68 1.12
C ILE A 235 -4.40 -1.31 0.82
N GLN A 236 -3.30 -1.26 0.08
CA GLN A 236 -2.67 0.00 -0.35
C GLN A 236 -3.45 0.62 -1.51
N GLY A 237 -3.73 1.91 -1.42
CA GLY A 237 -4.44 2.64 -2.46
C GLY A 237 -5.91 2.87 -2.16
N ILE A 238 -6.65 3.27 -3.18
CA ILE A 238 -8.09 3.58 -3.07
C ILE A 238 -8.90 2.42 -3.65
N VAL A 239 -9.88 1.95 -2.88
CA VAL A 239 -10.92 1.02 -3.29
C VAL A 239 -12.20 1.79 -3.58
N LEU A 240 -12.94 1.41 -4.65
CA LEU A 240 -14.18 2.05 -5.01
C LEU A 240 -15.37 1.10 -4.84
N PHE A 241 -16.42 1.64 -4.27
CA PHE A 241 -17.71 0.99 -4.14
C PHE A 241 -18.78 1.76 -4.89
N SER A 242 -19.74 1.04 -5.45
CA SER A 242 -20.98 1.60 -5.93
C SER A 242 -22.12 0.86 -5.26
N ARG A 243 -23.01 1.61 -4.61
CA ARG A 243 -24.16 1.06 -3.84
C ARG A 243 -23.71 0.04 -2.79
N GLY A 244 -22.49 0.22 -2.25
CA GLY A 244 -21.91 -0.70 -1.29
C GLY A 244 -21.35 -2.00 -1.87
N LYS A 245 -21.26 -2.15 -3.20
CA LYS A 245 -20.63 -3.28 -3.88
C LYS A 245 -19.33 -2.83 -4.53
N LEU A 246 -18.27 -3.61 -4.40
CA LEU A 246 -16.96 -3.35 -5.01
C LEU A 246 -17.09 -3.17 -6.53
N VAL A 247 -16.44 -2.13 -7.05
CA VAL A 247 -16.34 -1.84 -8.49
C VAL A 247 -14.90 -1.66 -8.95
N GLN A 248 -13.99 -1.35 -8.03
CA GLN A 248 -12.56 -1.25 -8.28
C GLN A 248 -11.78 -1.70 -7.05
N GLU A 249 -10.91 -2.71 -7.19
CA GLU A 249 -9.95 -3.08 -6.15
C GLU A 249 -8.94 -1.95 -5.91
N HIS A 250 -8.23 -2.00 -4.78
CA HIS A 250 -7.27 -0.99 -4.38
C HIS A 250 -6.31 -0.60 -5.53
N SER A 251 -6.24 0.67 -5.82
CA SER A 251 -5.44 1.23 -6.92
C SER A 251 -4.84 2.57 -6.55
N ALA A 252 -3.71 2.88 -7.14
CA ALA A 252 -3.09 4.21 -7.05
C ALA A 252 -3.65 5.19 -8.09
N PHE A 253 -4.33 4.71 -9.11
CA PHE A 253 -4.79 5.45 -10.29
C PHE A 253 -3.69 6.14 -11.10
N ASP A 254 -2.43 6.01 -10.68
CA ASP A 254 -1.25 6.60 -11.26
C ASP A 254 -0.04 5.68 -11.04
N ASP A 255 1.09 5.91 -11.72
CA ASP A 255 2.30 5.10 -11.60
C ASP A 255 3.11 5.48 -10.33
N ARG A 256 2.52 5.19 -9.16
CA ARG A 256 3.04 5.53 -7.83
C ARG A 256 3.51 4.33 -7.02
N ALA A 257 3.72 3.19 -7.65
CA ALA A 257 4.08 1.94 -6.97
C ALA A 257 5.34 2.05 -6.05
N ASN A 258 6.20 3.03 -6.32
CA ASN A 258 7.43 3.30 -5.56
C ASN A 258 7.33 4.55 -4.66
N ASP A 259 6.15 5.15 -4.51
CA ASP A 259 5.97 6.32 -3.65
C ASP A 259 5.84 5.86 -2.18
N ASN A 260 6.67 6.42 -1.30
CA ASN A 260 6.62 6.13 0.13
C ASN A 260 5.22 6.41 0.72
N PHE A 261 4.54 7.46 0.30
CA PHE A 261 3.20 7.78 0.76
C PHE A 261 2.21 6.66 0.47
N PHE A 262 2.29 6.08 -0.74
CA PHE A 262 1.38 5.03 -1.19
C PHE A 262 1.44 3.77 -0.32
N GLN A 263 2.61 3.45 0.23
CA GLN A 263 2.78 2.31 1.14
C GLN A 263 2.04 2.48 2.49
N TYR A 264 1.73 3.70 2.86
CA TYR A 264 1.05 4.03 4.13
C TYR A 264 -0.42 4.39 3.93
N MET A 265 -0.87 4.56 2.68
CA MET A 265 -2.18 5.10 2.34
C MET A 265 -3.15 4.01 1.95
N SER A 266 -4.34 4.10 2.49
CA SER A 266 -5.53 3.40 2.00
C SER A 266 -6.71 4.36 1.97
N GLY A 267 -7.71 4.06 1.18
CA GLY A 267 -8.91 4.90 1.09
C GLY A 267 -10.09 4.16 0.51
N THR A 268 -11.28 4.61 0.89
CA THR A 268 -12.55 4.05 0.45
C THR A 268 -13.41 5.16 -0.12
N PHE A 269 -13.95 4.96 -1.32
CA PHE A 269 -14.83 5.94 -1.96
C PHE A 269 -16.10 5.27 -2.50
N ASP A 270 -17.23 5.91 -2.25
CA ASP A 270 -18.50 5.58 -2.83
C ASP A 270 -18.72 6.43 -4.08
N VAL A 271 -19.01 5.76 -5.20
CA VAL A 271 -19.13 6.33 -6.54
C VAL A 271 -20.40 5.80 -7.23
N ASP A 272 -21.54 5.95 -6.58
CA ASP A 272 -22.82 5.36 -6.99
C ASP A 272 -23.25 5.75 -8.40
N PHE A 273 -22.88 6.96 -8.84
CA PHE A 273 -23.26 7.51 -10.15
C PHE A 273 -22.78 6.65 -11.33
N ILE A 274 -21.69 5.88 -11.17
CA ILE A 274 -21.18 5.02 -12.26
C ILE A 274 -22.13 3.87 -12.61
N ASP A 275 -23.02 3.51 -11.70
CA ASP A 275 -24.04 2.47 -11.87
C ASP A 275 -25.43 3.06 -12.18
N GLU A 276 -25.57 4.38 -12.31
CA GLU A 276 -26.83 5.05 -12.65
C GLU A 276 -27.16 4.92 -14.16
N SER A 277 -26.15 4.82 -15.01
CA SER A 277 -26.36 4.56 -16.43
C SER A 277 -26.87 3.14 -16.65
N PHE A 278 -28.04 3.03 -17.30
CA PHE A 278 -28.67 1.74 -17.57
C PHE A 278 -28.08 1.03 -18.80
N ASP A 279 -27.50 1.78 -19.74
CA ASP A 279 -27.10 1.29 -21.05
C ASP A 279 -25.63 0.86 -21.11
N VAL A 280 -24.77 1.44 -20.27
CA VAL A 280 -23.33 1.17 -20.28
C VAL A 280 -22.93 0.50 -18.98
N ASP A 281 -22.19 -0.60 -19.09
CA ASP A 281 -21.56 -1.25 -17.95
C ASP A 281 -20.10 -0.84 -17.84
N ASN A 282 -19.83 0.03 -16.91
CA ASN A 282 -18.49 0.58 -16.67
C ASN A 282 -17.57 -0.36 -15.89
N CYS A 283 -18.09 -1.52 -15.43
CA CYS A 283 -17.35 -2.45 -14.59
C CYS A 283 -16.96 -3.73 -15.35
N SER A 284 -15.78 -4.26 -15.05
CA SER A 284 -15.40 -5.61 -15.48
C SER A 284 -16.41 -6.67 -14.99
N THR A 285 -16.47 -7.81 -15.67
CA THR A 285 -17.45 -8.87 -15.35
C THR A 285 -17.26 -9.42 -13.93
N ASP A 286 -16.04 -9.45 -13.42
CA ASP A 286 -15.69 -9.87 -12.06
C ASP A 286 -15.78 -8.73 -11.03
N ARG A 287 -16.12 -7.51 -11.47
CA ARG A 287 -16.21 -6.29 -10.68
C ARG A 287 -14.93 -5.97 -9.88
N LYS A 288 -13.78 -6.18 -10.48
CA LYS A 288 -12.48 -5.88 -9.89
C LYS A 288 -11.85 -4.60 -10.40
N SER A 289 -12.30 -4.14 -11.56
CA SER A 289 -11.81 -2.92 -12.20
C SER A 289 -12.91 -2.20 -12.98
N LEU A 290 -12.77 -0.88 -13.06
CA LEU A 290 -13.51 -0.06 -13.99
C LEU A 290 -12.82 -0.03 -15.35
N ALA A 291 -13.60 0.22 -16.40
CA ALA A 291 -13.11 0.32 -17.77
C ALA A 291 -12.47 1.70 -18.01
N TRP A 292 -11.30 1.93 -17.42
CA TRP A 292 -10.60 3.23 -17.45
C TRP A 292 -10.07 3.64 -18.84
N ASP A 293 -9.98 2.70 -19.77
CA ASP A 293 -9.36 2.88 -21.09
C ASP A 293 -10.40 3.17 -22.20
N ILE A 294 -11.65 3.38 -21.84
CA ILE A 294 -12.69 3.75 -22.80
C ILE A 294 -12.60 5.26 -23.03
N ASP A 295 -11.96 5.68 -24.12
CA ASP A 295 -11.76 7.08 -24.51
C ASP A 295 -13.06 7.91 -24.62
N GLU A 296 -14.22 7.27 -24.70
CA GLU A 296 -15.54 7.89 -24.84
C GLU A 296 -16.25 8.16 -23.51
N ASN A 297 -15.73 7.69 -22.36
CA ASN A 297 -16.40 7.89 -21.08
C ASN A 297 -15.79 9.06 -20.29
N GLU A 298 -16.32 10.27 -20.56
CA GLU A 298 -15.88 11.50 -19.92
C GLU A 298 -16.03 11.46 -18.39
N GLU A 299 -17.08 10.81 -17.86
CA GLU A 299 -17.32 10.74 -16.41
C GLU A 299 -16.29 9.88 -15.69
N LEU A 300 -15.90 8.73 -16.25
CA LEU A 300 -14.83 7.90 -15.69
C LEU A 300 -13.48 8.61 -15.77
N SER A 301 -13.21 9.34 -16.86
CA SER A 301 -12.00 10.14 -17.00
C SER A 301 -11.93 11.23 -15.93
N GLN A 302 -13.04 11.97 -15.71
CA GLN A 302 -13.11 13.00 -14.66
C GLN A 302 -12.98 12.38 -13.26
N LEU A 303 -13.58 11.23 -13.00
CA LEU A 303 -13.42 10.51 -11.73
C LEU A 303 -11.95 10.12 -11.49
N LYS A 304 -11.29 9.54 -12.50
CA LYS A 304 -9.87 9.17 -12.41
C LYS A 304 -8.99 10.37 -12.07
N GLU A 305 -9.18 11.49 -12.76
CA GLU A 305 -8.45 12.74 -12.51
C GLU A 305 -8.77 13.31 -11.11
N LEU A 306 -10.01 13.24 -10.66
CA LEU A 306 -10.40 13.63 -9.30
C LEU A 306 -9.67 12.79 -8.25
N LEU A 307 -9.67 11.47 -8.38
CA LEU A 307 -9.01 10.56 -7.43
C LEU A 307 -7.51 10.78 -7.41
N LYS A 308 -6.86 10.95 -8.57
CA LYS A 308 -5.44 11.32 -8.63
C LYS A 308 -5.14 12.62 -7.89
N LYS A 309 -6.01 13.61 -8.05
CA LYS A 309 -5.84 14.90 -7.38
C LYS A 309 -6.04 14.78 -5.87
N ILE A 310 -7.04 14.04 -5.42
CA ILE A 310 -7.27 13.74 -4.00
C ILE A 310 -6.04 13.06 -3.39
N VAL A 311 -5.47 12.05 -4.05
CA VAL A 311 -4.23 11.38 -3.61
C VAL A 311 -3.07 12.37 -3.50
N SER A 312 -2.89 13.23 -4.49
CA SER A 312 -1.82 14.25 -4.51
C SER A 312 -1.96 15.24 -3.35
N ILE A 313 -3.19 15.72 -3.09
CA ILE A 313 -3.47 16.63 -1.96
C ILE A 313 -3.23 15.90 -0.62
N SER A 314 -3.70 14.66 -0.49
CA SER A 314 -3.50 13.86 0.71
C SER A 314 -2.02 13.62 0.99
N GLN A 315 -1.21 13.37 -0.04
CA GLN A 315 0.24 13.24 0.09
C GLN A 315 0.89 14.52 0.64
N LYS A 316 0.45 15.69 0.14
CA LYS A 316 0.93 16.98 0.65
C LYS A 316 0.56 17.17 2.12
N LYS A 317 -0.72 16.95 2.46
CA LYS A 317 -1.22 17.01 3.85
C LYS A 317 -0.49 16.05 4.77
N TRP A 318 -0.24 14.82 4.32
CA TRP A 318 0.49 13.82 5.08
C TRP A 318 1.91 14.26 5.42
N ARG A 319 2.63 14.81 4.44
CA ARG A 319 3.98 15.35 4.67
C ARG A 319 3.95 16.49 5.67
N GLU A 320 3.02 17.43 5.51
CA GLU A 320 2.88 18.59 6.40
C GLU A 320 2.52 18.18 7.83
N GLN A 321 1.56 17.28 8.00
CA GLN A 321 1.11 16.80 9.31
C GLN A 321 2.17 15.94 9.98
N ARG A 322 2.83 15.04 9.27
CA ARG A 322 3.96 14.27 9.82
C ARG A 322 5.11 15.18 10.26
N LYS A 323 5.44 16.18 9.44
CA LYS A 323 6.42 17.20 9.82
C LYS A 323 6.02 17.91 11.10
N ALA A 324 4.78 18.35 11.21
CA ALA A 324 4.27 19.03 12.39
C ALA A 324 4.29 18.11 13.63
N GLU A 325 3.85 16.86 13.50
CA GLU A 325 3.92 15.87 14.58
C GLU A 325 5.35 15.60 15.02
N LYS A 326 6.25 15.35 14.06
CA LYS A 326 7.66 15.09 14.34
C LYS A 326 8.30 16.29 15.04
N LYS A 327 8.01 17.51 14.57
CA LYS A 327 8.47 18.74 15.21
C LYS A 327 7.97 18.84 16.65
N LYS A 328 6.68 18.55 16.87
CA LYS A 328 6.06 18.57 18.21
C LYS A 328 6.70 17.54 19.16
N LYS A 329 6.97 16.33 18.67
CA LYS A 329 7.62 15.28 19.45
C LYS A 329 9.07 15.61 19.77
N VAL A 330 9.82 16.17 18.80
CA VAL A 330 11.17 16.67 19.00
C VAL A 330 11.19 17.77 20.05
N SER A 331 10.22 18.70 20.03
CA SER A 331 10.08 19.73 21.05
C SER A 331 9.78 19.15 22.44
N ALA A 332 8.96 18.11 22.51
CA ALA A 332 8.66 17.41 23.77
C ALA A 332 9.90 16.74 24.41
N HIS A 333 10.89 16.35 23.58
CA HIS A 333 12.19 15.85 24.04
C HIS A 333 13.18 16.96 24.42
N GLY A 334 12.71 18.15 24.72
CA GLY A 334 13.51 19.28 25.18
C GLY A 334 14.19 20.09 24.06
N GLN A 335 13.85 19.80 22.79
CA GLN A 335 14.41 20.49 21.64
C GLN A 335 13.37 21.40 20.97
N ASP A 336 12.95 22.47 21.67
CA ASP A 336 12.09 23.49 21.05
C ASP A 336 12.88 24.26 19.99
N VAL A 337 12.66 23.86 18.72
CA VAL A 337 13.34 24.41 17.56
C VAL A 337 12.90 25.85 17.29
N ASP A 338 11.60 26.15 17.46
CA ASP A 338 11.07 27.49 17.17
C ASP A 338 11.54 28.53 18.18
N GLU A 339 11.60 28.14 19.45
CA GLU A 339 12.11 28.99 20.51
C GLU A 339 13.61 29.25 20.33
N TRP A 340 14.36 28.21 20.01
CA TRP A 340 15.78 28.35 19.71
C TRP A 340 16.04 29.24 18.48
N LEU A 341 15.31 29.05 17.37
CA LEU A 341 15.46 29.86 16.17
C LEU A 341 15.17 31.36 16.40
N LYS A 342 14.39 31.71 17.43
CA LYS A 342 14.17 33.11 17.83
C LYS A 342 15.39 33.74 18.50
N THR A 343 16.27 32.92 19.06
CA THR A 343 17.49 33.40 19.74
C THR A 343 18.63 33.72 18.77
N LEU A 344 18.52 33.28 17.51
CA LEU A 344 19.53 33.46 16.48
C LEU A 344 19.32 34.78 15.73
N ASN A 345 20.41 35.33 15.20
CA ASN A 345 20.32 36.47 14.29
C ASN A 345 19.71 36.06 12.93
N PRO A 346 19.28 37.00 12.05
CA PRO A 346 18.58 36.67 10.81
C PRO A 346 19.37 35.74 9.88
N ALA A 347 20.68 35.91 9.76
CA ALA A 347 21.54 35.12 8.91
C ALA A 347 21.70 33.68 9.46
N GLU A 348 22.05 33.54 10.74
CA GLU A 348 22.14 32.26 11.43
C GLU A 348 20.81 31.50 11.37
N LYS A 349 19.69 32.21 11.56
CA LYS A 349 18.34 31.64 11.56
C LYS A 349 17.99 30.99 10.22
N GLN A 350 18.35 31.60 9.10
CA GLN A 350 18.04 31.09 7.77
C GLN A 350 18.72 29.72 7.53
N LEU A 351 19.99 29.60 7.84
CA LEU A 351 20.72 28.33 7.69
C LEU A 351 20.27 27.29 8.73
N ALA A 352 20.12 27.69 9.98
CA ALA A 352 19.61 26.82 11.05
C ALA A 352 18.23 26.25 10.71
N GLN A 353 17.36 27.08 10.14
CA GLN A 353 16.03 26.67 9.70
C GLN A 353 16.08 25.68 8.52
N LYS A 354 16.99 25.90 7.56
CA LYS A 354 17.21 24.93 6.47
C LYS A 354 17.67 23.56 7.00
N LEU A 355 18.67 23.55 7.88
CA LEU A 355 19.23 22.32 8.46
C LEU A 355 18.19 21.58 9.31
N THR A 356 17.50 22.28 10.22
CA THR A 356 16.49 21.66 11.06
C THR A 356 15.28 21.18 10.26
N ASN A 357 14.86 21.92 9.24
CA ASN A 357 13.81 21.48 8.33
C ASN A 357 14.20 20.21 7.57
N ALA A 358 15.43 20.12 7.04
CA ALA A 358 15.91 18.93 6.34
C ALA A 358 15.86 17.68 7.24
N ILE A 359 16.18 17.81 8.52
CA ILE A 359 16.10 16.71 9.49
C ILE A 359 14.62 16.35 9.81
N ILE A 360 13.78 17.37 10.02
CA ILE A 360 12.37 17.15 10.37
C ILE A 360 11.59 16.63 9.17
N GLU A 361 11.87 17.10 7.97
CA GLU A 361 11.22 16.68 6.71
C GLU A 361 11.68 15.30 6.23
N ASN A 362 12.81 14.81 6.71
CA ASN A 362 13.29 13.50 6.33
C ASN A 362 12.52 12.39 7.09
N ASP A 363 11.67 11.66 6.35
CA ASP A 363 10.87 10.55 6.88
C ASP A 363 11.71 9.38 7.38
N ASP A 364 12.96 9.27 6.92
CA ASP A 364 13.86 8.18 7.29
C ASP A 364 14.58 8.41 8.61
N ILE A 365 14.55 9.62 9.15
CA ILE A 365 15.15 9.94 10.45
C ILE A 365 14.10 9.73 11.54
N SER A 366 14.36 8.82 12.49
CA SER A 366 13.50 8.62 13.66
C SER A 366 13.42 9.89 14.52
N GLU A 367 12.36 10.01 15.33
CA GLU A 367 12.16 11.14 16.23
C GLU A 367 13.32 11.31 17.24
N ALA A 368 13.84 10.20 17.77
CA ALA A 368 14.99 10.20 18.67
C ALA A 368 16.25 10.69 17.96
N ALA A 369 16.53 10.18 16.76
CA ALA A 369 17.67 10.61 15.96
C ALA A 369 17.54 12.08 15.52
N ALA A 370 16.33 12.53 15.19
CA ALA A 370 16.07 13.93 14.85
C ALA A 370 16.35 14.85 16.04
N SER A 371 15.93 14.46 17.24
CA SER A 371 16.22 15.21 18.47
C SER A 371 17.73 15.30 18.73
N GLU A 372 18.45 14.19 18.55
CA GLU A 372 19.90 14.14 18.69
C GLU A 372 20.63 15.02 17.66
N TYR A 373 20.23 14.95 16.38
CA TYR A 373 20.80 15.80 15.33
C TYR A 373 20.53 17.28 15.56
N ILE A 374 19.32 17.62 16.01
CA ILE A 374 18.97 19.01 16.32
C ILE A 374 19.73 19.52 17.55
N SER A 375 19.94 18.66 18.56
CA SER A 375 20.81 18.99 19.69
C SER A 375 22.21 19.29 19.20
N CYS A 376 22.76 18.44 18.34
CA CYS A 376 24.08 18.64 17.76
C CYS A 376 24.18 19.98 16.97
N ILE A 377 23.16 20.31 16.17
CA ILE A 377 23.11 21.61 15.48
C ILE A 377 23.09 22.77 16.46
N LYS A 378 22.27 22.71 17.53
CA LYS A 378 22.24 23.73 18.58
C LYS A 378 23.60 23.92 19.25
N ASP A 379 24.27 22.80 19.55
CA ASP A 379 25.61 22.83 20.15
C ASP A 379 26.61 23.49 19.21
N MET A 380 26.52 23.21 17.88
CA MET A 380 27.34 23.88 16.87
C MET A 380 27.16 25.39 16.88
N TYR A 381 25.90 25.87 16.96
CA TYR A 381 25.60 27.32 17.08
C TYR A 381 26.00 27.93 18.44
N GLY A 382 26.35 27.11 19.45
CA GLY A 382 26.98 27.54 20.68
C GLY A 382 28.41 28.07 20.50
N PHE A 383 29.10 27.69 19.39
CA PHE A 383 30.47 28.10 19.12
C PHE A 383 30.50 29.36 18.27
N GLU A 384 31.21 30.39 18.77
CA GLU A 384 31.32 31.69 18.10
C GLU A 384 31.93 31.56 16.70
N GLY A 385 32.90 30.65 16.52
CA GLY A 385 33.52 30.39 15.22
C GLY A 385 32.55 29.83 14.18
N PHE A 386 31.56 29.01 14.58
CA PHE A 386 30.53 28.51 13.67
C PHE A 386 29.53 29.60 13.30
N LYS A 387 29.15 30.46 14.26
CA LYS A 387 28.27 31.61 14.02
C LYS A 387 28.89 32.59 13.03
N GLN A 388 30.17 32.92 13.23
CA GLN A 388 30.91 33.78 12.32
C GLN A 388 31.01 33.20 10.92
N PHE A 389 31.22 31.89 10.80
CA PHE A 389 31.22 31.16 9.54
C PHE A 389 29.85 31.20 8.85
N THR A 390 28.76 30.91 9.56
CA THR A 390 27.41 30.94 8.98
C THR A 390 26.95 32.34 8.60
N ALA A 391 27.31 33.37 9.38
CA ALA A 391 27.04 34.78 9.03
C ALA A 391 27.74 35.20 7.75
N GLN A 392 28.95 34.71 7.53
CA GLN A 392 29.74 35.02 6.33
C GLN A 392 29.29 34.21 5.10
N LEU A 393 28.67 33.03 5.28
CA LEU A 393 28.06 32.30 4.17
C LEU A 393 26.88 33.05 3.53
N ASP A 394 26.12 33.82 4.31
CA ASP A 394 25.02 34.65 3.77
C ASP A 394 25.51 35.94 3.07
N GLU A 395 26.64 36.46 3.51
CA GLU A 395 27.32 37.56 2.80
C GLU A 395 28.01 37.09 1.51
N LEU A 396 28.28 35.79 1.37
CA LEU A 396 28.94 35.18 0.20
C LEU A 396 28.07 35.10 -1.07
N GLN A 397 26.83 35.58 -1.06
CA GLN A 397 26.12 35.83 -2.33
C GLN A 397 26.76 36.96 -3.17
N GLU A 398 27.73 37.74 -2.61
CA GLU A 398 28.46 38.81 -3.28
C GLU A 398 30.00 38.79 -3.03
N LEU A 399 30.61 37.61 -2.75
CA LEU A 399 32.03 37.58 -2.31
C LEU A 399 33.04 37.36 -3.43
N ASP A 400 34.06 38.21 -3.42
CA ASP A 400 35.34 38.04 -4.14
C ASP A 400 36.28 37.06 -3.42
N ASN A 401 37.28 36.55 -4.13
CA ASN A 401 38.24 35.52 -3.72
C ASN A 401 39.02 35.78 -2.44
N ALA A 402 39.31 37.02 -2.12
CA ALA A 402 40.17 37.41 -0.99
C ALA A 402 39.49 37.12 0.34
N ASN A 403 38.19 37.31 0.42
CA ASN A 403 37.40 37.08 1.62
C ASN A 403 37.11 35.59 1.84
N ALA A 404 36.95 34.78 0.78
CA ALA A 404 36.81 33.32 0.89
C ALA A 404 38.11 32.66 1.39
N ILE A 405 39.26 33.15 0.93
CA ILE A 405 40.58 32.68 1.41
C ILE A 405 40.81 33.09 2.87
N LYS A 406 40.42 34.31 3.25
CA LYS A 406 40.49 34.77 4.64
C LYS A 406 39.58 33.93 5.56
N LEU A 407 38.39 33.58 5.09
CA LEU A 407 37.45 32.67 5.77
C LEU A 407 38.05 31.29 6.00
N LEU A 408 38.72 30.75 4.98
CA LEU A 408 39.40 29.45 5.08
C LEU A 408 40.65 29.50 5.98
N THR A 409 41.28 30.70 6.09
CA THR A 409 42.48 30.90 6.93
C THR A 409 42.15 31.21 8.39
N ASP A 410 41.06 31.96 8.64
CA ASP A 410 40.52 32.20 9.98
C ASP A 410 39.83 30.95 10.57
N TRP A 411 39.59 29.95 9.73
CA TRP A 411 39.02 28.65 10.08
C TRP A 411 40.01 27.78 10.90
N ASN A 412 40.81 28.42 11.73
CA ASN A 412 41.77 27.77 12.57
C ASN A 412 41.22 27.26 13.91
N ASN A 413 39.95 27.50 14.20
CA ASN A 413 39.30 26.96 15.39
C ASN A 413 38.96 25.47 15.17
N ILE A 414 39.51 24.65 16.07
CA ILE A 414 39.53 23.17 15.95
C ILE A 414 38.16 22.56 15.78
N GLU A 415 37.12 23.11 16.42
CA GLU A 415 35.75 22.56 16.42
C GLU A 415 35.02 22.80 15.11
N THR A 416 35.09 24.02 14.57
CA THR A 416 34.50 24.33 13.26
C THR A 416 35.16 23.54 12.12
N LYS A 417 36.47 23.26 12.25
CA LYS A 417 37.20 22.37 11.32
C LYS A 417 36.66 20.94 11.33
N GLU A 418 36.33 20.40 12.48
CA GLU A 418 35.86 19.02 12.58
C GLU A 418 34.48 18.83 11.96
N TYR A 419 33.54 19.78 12.17
CA TYR A 419 32.21 19.70 11.58
C TYR A 419 32.19 19.87 10.07
N ALA A 420 32.98 20.81 9.54
CA ALA A 420 33.13 20.91 8.10
C ALA A 420 33.88 19.72 7.50
N LYS A 421 34.83 19.12 8.24
CA LYS A 421 35.43 17.86 7.83
C LYS A 421 34.40 16.72 7.73
N ILE A 422 33.43 16.68 8.64
CA ILE A 422 32.34 15.68 8.59
C ILE A 422 31.48 15.88 7.33
N ALA A 423 31.06 17.13 7.04
CA ALA A 423 30.27 17.45 5.86
C ALA A 423 31.07 17.17 4.57
N MET A 424 32.28 17.67 4.47
CA MET A 424 33.18 17.36 3.34
C MET A 424 33.57 15.88 3.30
N GLY A 425 33.72 15.25 4.45
CA GLY A 425 33.95 13.82 4.57
C GLY A 425 32.83 13.00 3.94
N ARG A 426 31.56 13.36 4.19
CA ARG A 426 30.41 12.67 3.58
C ARG A 426 30.39 12.82 2.06
N ILE A 427 30.63 14.02 1.54
CA ILE A 427 30.67 14.26 0.10
C ILE A 427 31.79 13.44 -0.54
N LYS A 428 33.02 13.49 0.01
CA LYS A 428 34.14 12.69 -0.47
C LYS A 428 33.89 11.18 -0.36
N THR A 429 33.19 10.76 0.68
CA THR A 429 32.79 9.35 0.84
C THR A 429 31.84 8.93 -0.28
N ILE A 430 30.85 9.76 -0.62
CA ILE A 430 29.93 9.50 -1.74
C ILE A 430 30.67 9.48 -3.07
N GLU A 431 31.58 10.41 -3.31
CA GLU A 431 32.41 10.46 -4.53
C GLU A 431 33.33 9.23 -4.64
N GLN A 432 33.94 8.83 -3.52
CA GLN A 432 34.78 7.64 -3.48
C GLN A 432 33.97 6.36 -3.72
N PHE A 433 32.74 6.29 -3.20
CA PHE A 433 31.84 5.18 -3.46
C PHE A 433 31.44 5.13 -4.94
N ASP A 434 31.08 6.26 -5.55
CA ASP A 434 30.80 6.36 -6.99
C ASP A 434 32.01 5.87 -7.83
N LYS A 435 33.22 6.26 -7.43
CA LYS A 435 34.44 5.79 -8.09
C LYS A 435 34.58 4.26 -8.01
N PHE A 436 34.35 3.65 -6.86
CA PHE A 436 34.43 2.21 -6.70
C PHE A 436 33.40 1.47 -7.58
N ILE A 437 32.21 2.01 -7.70
CA ILE A 437 31.15 1.44 -8.58
C ILE A 437 31.60 1.52 -10.04
N ARG A 438 32.05 2.69 -10.51
CA ARG A 438 32.49 2.89 -11.91
C ARG A 438 33.70 2.03 -12.29
N THR A 439 34.61 1.81 -11.37
CA THR A 439 35.81 0.98 -11.60
C THR A 439 35.57 -0.50 -11.39
N ASP A 440 34.35 -0.94 -11.12
CA ASP A 440 34.00 -2.34 -10.81
C ASP A 440 34.87 -2.94 -9.70
N ALA A 441 35.02 -2.20 -8.60
CA ALA A 441 35.88 -2.58 -7.50
C ALA A 441 35.47 -3.93 -6.89
N SER A 442 36.44 -4.60 -6.24
CA SER A 442 36.22 -5.88 -5.56
C SER A 442 35.12 -5.73 -4.50
N GLU A 443 34.11 -6.59 -4.55
CA GLU A 443 33.01 -6.63 -3.60
C GLU A 443 33.52 -6.78 -2.17
N ARG A 444 34.29 -7.83 -1.90
CA ARG A 444 34.74 -8.21 -0.57
C ARG A 444 35.84 -7.31 -0.02
N ASP A 445 36.86 -7.01 -0.85
CA ASP A 445 38.05 -6.33 -0.38
C ASP A 445 37.91 -4.82 -0.34
N VAL A 446 37.01 -4.24 -1.14
CA VAL A 446 36.83 -2.81 -1.28
C VAL A 446 35.42 -2.38 -0.86
N ILE A 447 34.38 -2.79 -1.58
CA ILE A 447 33.02 -2.27 -1.40
C ILE A 447 32.47 -2.66 -0.02
N GLN A 448 32.59 -3.92 0.36
CA GLN A 448 32.12 -4.42 1.65
C GLN A 448 32.82 -3.74 2.83
N LYS A 449 34.14 -3.56 2.74
CA LYS A 449 34.90 -2.86 3.79
C LYS A 449 34.49 -1.40 3.88
N PHE A 450 34.31 -0.76 2.73
CA PHE A 450 33.92 0.65 2.66
C PHE A 450 32.51 0.89 3.22
N LEU A 451 31.53 0.07 2.84
CA LEU A 451 30.18 0.14 3.40
C LEU A 451 30.13 -0.21 4.89
N ALA A 452 31.07 -1.05 5.36
CA ALA A 452 31.24 -1.33 6.77
C ALA A 452 31.71 -0.12 7.58
N GLU A 453 32.57 0.69 6.99
CA GLU A 453 33.08 1.93 7.59
C GLU A 453 32.05 3.06 7.50
N PHE A 454 31.24 3.08 6.42
CA PHE A 454 30.24 4.11 6.15
C PHE A 454 28.83 3.50 5.96
N PRO A 455 28.23 2.91 7.00
CA PRO A 455 26.94 2.19 6.90
C PRO A 455 25.77 3.06 6.50
N TRP A 456 25.84 4.36 6.74
CA TRP A 456 24.83 5.32 6.33
C TRP A 456 24.64 5.42 4.80
N LEU A 457 25.59 4.91 4.01
CA LEU A 457 25.43 4.76 2.56
C LEU A 457 24.41 3.67 2.18
N LEU A 458 24.21 2.67 3.05
CA LEU A 458 23.22 1.61 2.85
C LEU A 458 21.82 2.07 3.29
N ASP A 459 21.74 2.66 4.47
CA ASP A 459 20.53 3.22 5.05
C ASP A 459 20.93 4.20 6.18
N PRO A 460 20.48 5.46 6.12
CA PRO A 460 20.77 6.47 7.17
C PRO A 460 20.36 6.04 8.58
N LYS A 461 19.44 5.09 8.71
CA LYS A 461 18.93 4.55 9.98
C LYS A 461 19.78 3.43 10.58
N MET A 462 20.78 2.96 9.89
CA MET A 462 21.61 1.86 10.39
C MET A 462 22.53 2.33 11.52
N SER A 463 22.20 1.93 12.74
CA SER A 463 22.98 2.24 13.95
C SER A 463 23.95 1.12 14.35
N LYS A 464 23.63 -0.12 14.05
CA LYS A 464 24.47 -1.29 14.29
C LYS A 464 24.45 -2.21 13.11
N PHE A 465 25.59 -2.69 12.68
CA PHE A 465 25.63 -3.76 11.71
C PHE A 465 26.83 -4.67 11.94
N GLU A 466 26.66 -5.93 11.55
CA GLU A 466 27.66 -6.98 11.64
C GLU A 466 28.02 -7.44 10.24
N ARG A 467 29.31 -7.57 9.99
CA ARG A 467 29.87 -7.98 8.70
C ARG A 467 30.26 -9.45 8.71
N GLU A 468 30.09 -10.12 7.58
CA GLU A 468 30.48 -11.53 7.39
C GLU A 468 29.94 -12.47 8.47
N VAL A 469 28.66 -12.33 8.83
CA VAL A 469 28.04 -13.14 9.87
C VAL A 469 27.79 -14.56 9.36
N THR A 470 28.37 -15.56 10.01
CA THR A 470 28.12 -16.97 9.69
C THR A 470 26.86 -17.49 10.41
N TYR A 471 26.17 -18.42 9.78
CA TYR A 471 25.01 -19.10 10.40
C TYR A 471 25.37 -19.74 11.73
N THR A 472 26.53 -20.40 11.79
CA THR A 472 27.06 -21.01 13.02
C THR A 472 27.21 -20.01 14.16
N ASN A 473 27.72 -18.79 13.87
CA ASN A 473 27.87 -17.76 14.90
C ASN A 473 26.52 -17.21 15.38
N LEU A 474 25.54 -17.06 14.49
CA LEU A 474 24.19 -16.64 14.87
C LEU A 474 23.52 -17.68 15.77
N LEU A 475 23.59 -18.95 15.41
CA LEU A 475 23.04 -20.05 16.20
C LEU A 475 23.70 -20.17 17.58
N LYS A 476 25.04 -20.08 17.66
CA LYS A 476 25.76 -20.11 18.93
C LYS A 476 25.41 -18.96 19.87
N ARG A 477 25.10 -17.78 19.36
CA ARG A 477 24.70 -16.63 20.19
C ARG A 477 23.29 -16.82 20.78
N GLN A 478 22.40 -17.46 20.04
CA GLN A 478 21.00 -17.61 20.41
C GLN A 478 20.72 -18.90 21.22
N PHE A 479 21.53 -19.92 20.99
CA PHE A 479 21.41 -21.27 21.59
C PHE A 479 22.74 -21.72 22.22
N ALA A 480 23.27 -20.90 23.14
CA ALA A 480 24.57 -21.13 23.77
C ALA A 480 24.68 -22.48 24.49
N ASP A 481 23.55 -23.09 24.86
CA ASP A 481 23.48 -24.35 25.62
C ASP A 481 23.28 -25.60 24.75
N GLU A 482 23.18 -25.48 23.42
CA GLU A 482 22.98 -26.63 22.53
C GLU A 482 24.31 -27.08 21.91
N SER A 483 24.72 -28.32 22.24
CA SER A 483 26.00 -28.92 21.80
C SER A 483 26.01 -29.42 20.34
N ASN A 484 24.86 -29.49 19.63
CA ASN A 484 24.72 -30.09 18.31
C ASN A 484 24.18 -29.11 17.26
N LEU A 485 24.72 -27.90 17.19
CA LEU A 485 24.31 -26.92 16.15
C LEU A 485 24.92 -27.31 14.78
N PRO A 486 24.13 -27.21 13.68
CA PRO A 486 24.64 -27.51 12.35
C PRO A 486 25.75 -26.53 11.96
N GLU A 487 26.91 -27.05 11.53
CA GLU A 487 27.96 -26.24 10.98
C GLU A 487 27.60 -25.78 9.55
N SER A 488 27.53 -24.48 9.35
CA SER A 488 27.32 -23.88 8.04
C SER A 488 28.34 -22.79 7.79
N ASN A 489 29.13 -22.95 6.74
CA ASN A 489 30.12 -21.96 6.30
C ASN A 489 29.48 -20.84 5.45
N ARG A 490 28.14 -20.82 5.30
CA ARG A 490 27.44 -19.74 4.61
C ARG A 490 27.57 -18.45 5.40
N ARG A 491 27.85 -17.36 4.70
CA ARG A 491 28.07 -16.04 5.30
C ARG A 491 27.09 -15.06 4.70
N ILE A 492 26.58 -14.18 5.52
CA ILE A 492 25.81 -13.00 5.15
C ILE A 492 26.77 -11.83 5.15
N ASP A 493 26.79 -11.03 4.09
CA ASP A 493 27.71 -9.89 3.99
C ASP A 493 27.47 -8.87 5.10
N PHE A 494 26.20 -8.46 5.30
CA PHE A 494 25.80 -7.60 6.39
C PHE A 494 24.49 -8.05 7.03
N LEU A 495 24.46 -8.03 8.34
CA LEU A 495 23.26 -8.18 9.17
C LEU A 495 23.14 -6.94 10.05
N CYS A 496 22.10 -6.18 9.87
CA CYS A 496 21.88 -4.91 10.57
C CYS A 496 20.48 -4.83 11.17
N THR A 497 20.39 -4.13 12.29
CA THR A 497 19.11 -3.77 12.90
C THR A 497 19.00 -2.25 12.89
N ASN A 498 17.91 -1.72 12.36
CA ASN A 498 17.67 -0.28 12.42
C ASN A 498 17.04 0.10 13.76
N SER A 499 16.92 1.42 14.01
CA SER A 499 16.32 1.96 15.22
C SER A 499 14.83 1.59 15.40
N SER A 500 14.17 1.10 14.36
CA SER A 500 12.77 0.63 14.38
C SER A 500 12.64 -0.88 14.62
N GLY A 501 13.73 -1.59 14.91
CA GLY A 501 13.71 -3.05 15.15
C GLY A 501 13.59 -3.91 13.88
N VAL A 502 13.65 -3.31 12.69
CA VAL A 502 13.66 -4.07 11.42
C VAL A 502 15.05 -4.65 11.18
N ILE A 503 15.13 -5.95 10.91
CA ILE A 503 16.37 -6.64 10.58
C ILE A 503 16.58 -6.57 9.07
N HIS A 504 17.73 -6.05 8.66
CA HIS A 504 18.17 -6.00 7.27
C HIS A 504 19.25 -7.06 7.03
N VAL A 505 19.00 -7.92 6.06
CA VAL A 505 19.95 -8.92 5.54
C VAL A 505 20.42 -8.41 4.18
N ILE A 506 21.69 -8.07 4.06
CA ILE A 506 22.24 -7.44 2.87
C ILE A 506 23.29 -8.37 2.25
N GLU A 507 23.13 -8.65 0.98
CA GLU A 507 24.05 -9.39 0.14
C GLU A 507 24.51 -8.48 -0.99
N LEU A 508 25.83 -8.31 -1.10
CA LEU A 508 26.46 -7.50 -2.14
C LEU A 508 26.88 -8.36 -3.31
N LYS A 509 26.95 -7.79 -4.48
CA LYS A 509 27.62 -8.37 -5.65
C LYS A 509 28.47 -7.29 -6.31
N ARG A 510 29.54 -7.67 -6.99
CA ARG A 510 30.34 -6.69 -7.76
C ARG A 510 29.45 -5.91 -8.72
N PRO A 511 29.71 -4.62 -8.94
CA PRO A 511 28.79 -3.74 -9.70
C PRO A 511 28.42 -4.27 -11.08
N ARG A 512 29.36 -4.86 -11.82
CA ARG A 512 29.14 -5.37 -13.19
C ARG A 512 28.72 -6.82 -13.28
N ILE A 513 28.60 -7.54 -12.17
CA ILE A 513 28.16 -8.94 -12.19
C ILE A 513 26.69 -9.02 -12.54
N LYS A 514 26.37 -9.81 -13.57
CA LYS A 514 24.99 -10.13 -13.95
C LYS A 514 24.35 -11.03 -12.88
N LEU A 515 23.22 -10.61 -12.36
CA LEU A 515 22.45 -11.39 -11.40
C LEU A 515 21.84 -12.63 -12.05
N ARG A 516 22.01 -13.78 -11.41
CA ARG A 516 21.48 -15.08 -11.80
C ARG A 516 20.51 -15.58 -10.70
N THR A 517 19.73 -16.58 -11.03
CA THR A 517 18.82 -17.24 -10.09
C THR A 517 19.50 -17.68 -8.79
N LYS A 518 20.77 -18.09 -8.87
CA LYS A 518 21.55 -18.53 -7.68
C LYS A 518 21.74 -17.42 -6.65
N GLU A 519 22.05 -16.20 -7.07
CA GLU A 519 22.27 -15.06 -6.17
C GLU A 519 20.95 -14.65 -5.50
N ILE A 520 19.85 -14.78 -6.24
CA ILE A 520 18.50 -14.52 -5.74
C ILE A 520 18.08 -15.58 -4.72
N GLN A 521 18.35 -16.85 -5.00
CA GLN A 521 18.06 -17.94 -4.06
C GLN A 521 18.87 -17.78 -2.78
N GLN A 522 20.12 -17.34 -2.88
CA GLN A 522 20.99 -17.11 -1.75
C GLN A 522 20.39 -16.11 -0.77
N ILE A 523 19.97 -14.93 -1.22
CA ILE A 523 19.38 -13.92 -0.32
C ILE A 523 18.03 -14.39 0.25
N ALA A 524 17.23 -15.13 -0.53
CA ALA A 524 15.97 -15.69 -0.06
C ALA A 524 16.20 -16.70 1.09
N GLU A 525 17.17 -17.60 0.93
CA GLU A 525 17.56 -18.55 1.98
C GLU A 525 18.05 -17.83 3.25
N TYR A 526 18.81 -16.74 3.09
CA TYR A 526 19.30 -15.95 4.21
C TYR A 526 18.16 -15.28 4.98
N VAL A 527 17.20 -14.66 4.28
CA VAL A 527 16.03 -14.03 4.88
C VAL A 527 15.15 -15.06 5.60
N GLU A 528 14.91 -16.21 4.96
CA GLU A 528 14.13 -17.29 5.56
C GLU A 528 14.80 -17.86 6.83
N PHE A 529 16.12 -18.04 6.78
CA PHE A 529 16.87 -18.48 7.93
C PHE A 529 16.72 -17.51 9.11
N ILE A 530 16.94 -16.21 8.88
CA ILE A 530 16.82 -15.18 9.93
C ILE A 530 15.39 -15.10 10.46
N LYS A 531 14.35 -15.18 9.60
CA LYS A 531 12.95 -15.22 10.03
C LYS A 531 12.66 -16.38 10.98
N LYS A 532 13.20 -17.56 10.71
CA LYS A 532 13.04 -18.75 11.57
C LYS A 532 13.72 -18.59 12.94
N GLN A 533 14.77 -17.79 13.01
CA GLN A 533 15.49 -17.51 14.27
C GLN A 533 14.85 -16.39 15.10
N CYS A 534 13.89 -15.66 14.55
CA CYS A 534 13.19 -14.58 15.25
C CYS A 534 11.82 -15.08 15.75
N PRO A 535 11.68 -15.55 17.00
CA PRO A 535 10.45 -16.17 17.50
C PRO A 535 9.31 -15.16 17.72
N GLN A 536 9.55 -13.85 17.64
CA GLN A 536 8.53 -12.83 17.79
C GLN A 536 7.92 -12.49 16.42
N SER A 537 6.62 -12.71 16.27
CA SER A 537 5.83 -12.43 15.06
C SER A 537 5.81 -10.96 14.62
N THR A 538 6.35 -10.06 15.44
CA THR A 538 6.40 -8.61 15.20
C THR A 538 7.69 -8.12 14.52
N ILE A 539 8.72 -8.98 14.40
CA ILE A 539 10.00 -8.57 13.80
C ILE A 539 9.91 -8.68 12.28
N VAL A 540 10.08 -7.55 11.60
CA VAL A 540 10.14 -7.52 10.14
C VAL A 540 11.59 -7.78 9.69
N VAL A 541 11.79 -8.78 8.84
CA VAL A 541 13.08 -9.08 8.21
C VAL A 541 12.99 -8.67 6.74
N LYS A 542 13.91 -7.81 6.29
CA LYS A 542 14.03 -7.38 4.89
C LYS A 542 15.35 -7.87 4.31
N GLY A 543 15.32 -8.40 3.09
CA GLY A 543 16.49 -8.79 2.33
C GLY A 543 16.82 -7.77 1.25
N PHE A 544 18.10 -7.46 1.07
CA PHE A 544 18.58 -6.60 -0.01
C PHE A 544 19.69 -7.30 -0.76
N LEU A 545 19.52 -7.46 -2.06
CA LEU A 545 20.55 -7.90 -2.99
C LEU A 545 21.00 -6.70 -3.81
N ILE A 546 22.28 -6.32 -3.71
CA ILE A 546 22.79 -5.08 -4.29
C ILE A 546 23.77 -5.40 -5.42
N SER A 547 23.48 -4.89 -6.64
CA SER A 547 24.30 -4.98 -7.84
C SER A 547 23.88 -3.92 -8.84
N ASP A 548 24.79 -3.42 -9.68
CA ASP A 548 24.47 -2.43 -10.72
C ASP A 548 24.05 -3.09 -12.05
N ASN A 549 24.38 -4.35 -12.28
CA ASN A 549 23.99 -5.02 -13.50
C ASN A 549 22.59 -5.64 -13.39
N MET A 550 21.59 -4.84 -13.71
CA MET A 550 20.17 -5.21 -13.68
C MET A 550 19.72 -6.02 -14.93
N THR A 551 20.64 -6.58 -15.70
CA THR A 551 20.29 -7.44 -16.82
C THR A 551 19.87 -8.82 -16.30
N TYR A 552 18.60 -9.12 -16.40
CA TYR A 552 18.03 -10.37 -15.91
C TYR A 552 18.03 -11.46 -17.00
N GLU A 553 18.09 -12.72 -16.59
CA GLU A 553 17.77 -13.84 -17.46
C GLU A 553 16.25 -13.87 -17.77
N PRO A 554 15.81 -14.46 -18.89
CA PRO A 554 14.39 -14.60 -19.19
C PRO A 554 13.63 -15.28 -18.04
N GLY A 555 12.50 -14.69 -17.60
CA GLY A 555 11.69 -15.17 -16.48
C GLY A 555 12.06 -14.58 -15.10
N MET A 556 13.16 -13.88 -14.96
CA MET A 556 13.60 -13.30 -13.68
C MET A 556 12.71 -12.16 -13.20
N GLU A 557 12.04 -11.44 -14.10
CA GLU A 557 11.12 -10.35 -13.70
C GLU A 557 9.94 -10.86 -12.86
N THR A 558 9.39 -12.02 -13.21
CA THR A 558 8.34 -12.67 -12.42
C THR A 558 8.86 -13.08 -11.04
N ILE A 559 10.10 -13.55 -10.96
CA ILE A 559 10.75 -13.91 -9.69
C ILE A 559 10.96 -12.66 -8.84
N ARG A 560 11.38 -11.54 -9.42
CA ARG A 560 11.58 -10.26 -8.73
C ARG A 560 10.29 -9.79 -8.05
N GLN A 561 9.17 -9.81 -8.76
CA GLN A 561 7.87 -9.44 -8.19
C GLN A 561 7.44 -10.34 -7.02
N ALA A 562 7.71 -11.64 -7.14
CA ALA A 562 7.46 -12.58 -6.05
C ALA A 562 8.35 -12.32 -4.82
N LEU A 563 9.61 -11.94 -5.03
CA LEU A 563 10.55 -11.61 -3.96
C LEU A 563 10.18 -10.34 -3.21
N GLU A 564 9.74 -9.30 -3.90
CA GLU A 564 9.25 -8.06 -3.28
C GLU A 564 8.08 -8.34 -2.33
N SER A 565 7.19 -9.26 -2.72
CA SER A 565 6.10 -9.73 -1.85
C SER A 565 6.59 -10.47 -0.60
N ALA A 566 7.79 -11.04 -0.65
CA ALA A 566 8.47 -11.69 0.47
C ALA A 566 9.36 -10.74 1.29
N ASN A 567 9.34 -9.43 1.03
CA ASN A 567 10.24 -8.41 1.58
C ASN A 567 11.71 -8.60 1.18
N ILE A 568 11.96 -9.04 -0.04
CA ILE A 568 13.31 -9.16 -0.60
C ILE A 568 13.41 -8.23 -1.80
N PHE A 569 14.34 -7.27 -1.73
CA PHE A 569 14.49 -6.20 -2.70
C PHE A 569 15.82 -6.32 -3.43
N ILE A 570 15.80 -6.09 -4.72
CA ILE A 570 17.02 -5.95 -5.52
C ILE A 570 17.23 -4.45 -5.76
N LYS A 571 18.37 -3.92 -5.31
CA LYS A 571 18.74 -2.50 -5.47
C LYS A 571 20.03 -2.39 -6.27
N SER A 572 20.17 -1.29 -7.00
CA SER A 572 21.46 -0.95 -7.61
C SER A 572 22.35 -0.14 -6.66
N TYR A 573 23.65 -0.18 -6.89
CA TYR A 573 24.57 0.75 -6.26
C TYR A 573 24.27 2.20 -6.66
N SER A 574 23.79 2.39 -7.88
CA SER A 574 23.33 3.69 -8.38
C SER A 574 22.12 4.20 -7.59
N ASP A 575 21.20 3.33 -7.16
CA ASP A 575 20.09 3.70 -6.26
C ASP A 575 20.62 4.14 -4.89
N LEU A 576 21.56 3.40 -4.32
CA LEU A 576 22.18 3.79 -3.04
C LEU A 576 22.88 5.14 -3.13
N LEU A 577 23.61 5.39 -4.21
CA LEU A 577 24.23 6.69 -4.48
C LEU A 577 23.21 7.81 -4.61
N ALA A 578 22.13 7.57 -5.34
CA ALA A 578 21.06 8.55 -5.52
C ALA A 578 20.36 8.84 -4.17
N GLU A 579 20.10 7.82 -3.37
CA GLU A 579 19.57 7.96 -2.02
C GLU A 579 20.55 8.74 -1.11
N ALA A 580 21.82 8.36 -1.09
CA ALA A 580 22.84 9.05 -0.29
C ALA A 580 22.99 10.52 -0.70
N ARG A 581 22.97 10.84 -1.99
CA ARG A 581 22.98 12.22 -2.51
C ARG A 581 21.72 12.97 -2.12
N ARG A 582 20.55 12.35 -2.21
CA ARG A 582 19.27 12.95 -1.80
C ARG A 582 19.25 13.31 -0.32
N TYR A 583 19.72 12.41 0.55
CA TYR A 583 19.81 12.67 1.99
C TYR A 583 20.81 13.76 2.36
N ASN A 584 21.81 13.97 1.52
CA ASN A 584 22.81 15.00 1.70
C ASN A 584 22.69 16.14 0.66
N ASN A 585 21.50 16.30 0.04
CA ASN A 585 21.27 17.21 -1.09
C ASN A 585 21.64 18.67 -0.75
N ASP A 586 21.31 19.12 0.45
CA ASP A 586 21.62 20.51 0.84
C ASP A 586 23.12 20.71 1.05
N LEU A 587 23.82 19.68 1.57
CA LEU A 587 25.29 19.67 1.65
C LEU A 587 25.93 19.65 0.24
N TYR A 588 25.34 18.90 -0.68
CA TYR A 588 25.78 18.86 -2.09
C TYR A 588 25.59 20.18 -2.79
N LYS A 589 24.45 20.84 -2.68
CA LYS A 589 24.20 22.16 -3.26
C LYS A 589 25.19 23.19 -2.75
N MET A 590 25.41 23.23 -1.44
CA MET A 590 26.42 24.12 -0.85
C MET A 590 27.84 23.83 -1.39
N TYR A 591 28.20 22.57 -1.57
CA TYR A 591 29.49 22.17 -2.09
C TYR A 591 29.66 22.52 -3.57
N GLU A 592 28.63 22.30 -4.39
CA GLU A 592 28.63 22.66 -5.82
C GLU A 592 28.75 24.17 -6.00
N GLU A 593 27.98 24.96 -5.24
CA GLU A 593 28.07 26.43 -5.25
C GLU A 593 29.47 26.94 -4.89
N ILE A 594 30.12 26.30 -3.89
CA ILE A 594 31.49 26.65 -3.49
C ILE A 594 32.51 26.22 -4.55
N SER A 595 32.32 25.02 -5.14
CA SER A 595 33.23 24.47 -6.14
C SER A 595 33.16 25.18 -7.49
N GLU A 596 31.94 25.54 -7.95
CA GLU A 596 31.75 26.32 -9.17
C GLU A 596 32.35 27.76 -9.06
N LYS A 597 32.24 28.35 -7.87
CA LYS A 597 32.90 29.64 -7.61
C LYS A 597 34.42 29.51 -7.73
N LYS A 598 35.01 28.46 -7.14
CA LYS A 598 36.46 28.19 -7.26
C LYS A 598 36.93 27.97 -8.68
N THR A 599 36.14 27.28 -9.52
CA THR A 599 36.53 26.98 -10.91
C THR A 599 36.48 28.25 -11.77
N LYS A 600 35.45 29.10 -11.59
CA LYS A 600 35.34 30.40 -12.31
C LYS A 600 36.44 31.39 -11.91
N GLU A 601 37.01 31.26 -10.76
CA GLU A 601 38.09 32.09 -10.25
C GLU A 601 39.45 31.66 -10.80
N ILE A 602 39.67 30.35 -10.99
CA ILE A 602 40.90 29.82 -11.59
C ILE A 602 40.94 30.11 -13.11
N ASP A 603 39.78 30.09 -13.78
CA ASP A 603 39.67 30.37 -15.23
C ASP A 603 39.63 31.87 -15.56
N GLY A 604 39.44 32.74 -14.58
CA GLY A 604 39.44 34.21 -14.75
C GLY A 604 40.77 34.89 -14.50
N GLU A 605 41.78 34.15 -14.06
CA GLU A 605 43.18 34.63 -13.90
C GLU A 605 44.11 34.26 -15.07
N THR A 606 43.59 33.84 -16.24
CA THR A 606 44.37 33.67 -17.48
C THR A 606 43.99 34.72 -18.51
#